data_59938dccfe2a17458ad3f29053425867
#
_entry.id   59938dccfe2a17458ad3f29053425867
#
_cell.length_a   1.000
_cell.length_b   1.000
_cell.length_c   1.000
_cell.angle_alpha   90.00
_cell.angle_beta   90.00
_cell.angle_gamma   90.00
#
_symmetry.space_group_name_H-M   'P 1'
#
loop_
_entity.id
_entity.type
_entity.pdbx_description
1 polymer ?
#
loop_
_entity_poly.entity_id
_entity_poly.type
_entity_poly.pdbx_seq_one_letter_code
_entity_poly.pdbx_strand_id
1 'polypeptide(L)'
;HTAAGLYVSNAGPDAVPTQGTVIADALKVANSGFNAKDKKYKAVVLITDGEDHDEQAIKTAKQLAANGVVIYTIGVGSTPGAPILNPITGESRRDLHGNVVISRLNEQELTDIAHAANGIYQQLNDTETVVNKITAAFAGMEQKTIQDNRLLNYRSFFQWFLVLAFAGLTGELFISEKKKIR
;
A
#
# COMPACT_ATOMS: atom_id res chain seq x y z
N HIS A 1 13.99 8.57 -1.51
CA HIS A 1 14.00 7.67 -2.69
C HIS A 1 15.28 6.82 -2.79
N THR A 2 16.46 7.35 -2.43
CA THR A 2 17.75 6.66 -2.61
C THR A 2 17.91 5.41 -1.71
N ALA A 3 17.47 5.48 -0.46
CA ALA A 3 17.58 4.35 0.47
C ALA A 3 16.69 3.17 0.05
N ALA A 4 15.43 3.43 -0.34
CA ALA A 4 14.52 2.38 -0.83
C ALA A 4 15.07 1.71 -2.10
N GLY A 5 15.66 2.49 -3.02
CA GLY A 5 16.31 1.95 -4.22
C GLY A 5 17.46 1.01 -3.88
N LEU A 6 18.29 1.36 -2.89
CA LEU A 6 19.38 0.49 -2.43
C LEU A 6 18.89 -0.82 -1.80
N TYR A 7 17.80 -0.77 -1.02
CA TYR A 7 17.21 -2.00 -0.46
C TYR A 7 16.67 -2.91 -1.57
N VAL A 8 15.98 -2.34 -2.55
CA VAL A 8 15.42 -3.12 -3.68
C VAL A 8 16.54 -3.70 -4.55
N SER A 9 17.60 -2.94 -4.83
CA SER A 9 18.72 -3.42 -5.65
C SER A 9 19.54 -4.54 -4.98
N ASN A 10 19.55 -4.58 -3.63
CA ASN A 10 20.21 -5.63 -2.86
C ASN A 10 19.28 -6.79 -2.48
N ALA A 11 18.00 -6.70 -2.80
CA ALA A 11 17.07 -7.81 -2.58
C ALA A 11 17.37 -8.94 -3.57
N GLY A 12 17.69 -10.11 -3.04
CA GLY A 12 17.97 -11.29 -3.83
C GLY A 12 17.47 -12.56 -3.12
N PRO A 13 17.38 -13.70 -3.83
CA PRO A 13 16.93 -14.96 -3.27
C PRO A 13 17.75 -15.41 -2.06
N ASP A 14 19.04 -15.06 -2.03
CA ASP A 14 19.97 -15.44 -0.97
C ASP A 14 19.84 -14.58 0.31
N ALA A 15 19.05 -13.50 0.25
CA ALA A 15 18.79 -12.65 1.41
C ALA A 15 17.85 -13.30 2.44
N VAL A 16 17.17 -14.38 2.06
CA VAL A 16 16.22 -15.12 2.92
C VAL A 16 16.78 -16.51 3.20
N PRO A 17 16.98 -16.89 4.49
CA PRO A 17 17.59 -18.17 4.87
C PRO A 17 16.74 -19.39 4.48
N THR A 18 15.42 -19.23 4.42
CA THR A 18 14.48 -20.31 4.06
C THR A 18 13.80 -19.92 2.77
N GLN A 19 14.06 -20.69 1.73
CA GLN A 19 13.40 -20.52 0.45
C GLN A 19 12.04 -21.23 0.48
N GLY A 20 11.02 -20.57 -0.01
CA GLY A 20 9.64 -21.04 -0.12
C GLY A 20 8.68 -19.87 -0.09
N THR A 21 7.59 -19.99 -0.80
CA THR A 21 6.60 -18.92 -0.88
C THR A 21 5.44 -19.26 0.06
N VAL A 22 5.45 -18.70 1.27
CA VAL A 22 4.28 -18.67 2.15
C VAL A 22 3.74 -17.26 2.14
N ILE A 23 2.79 -16.99 1.24
CA ILE A 23 2.22 -15.65 1.04
C ILE A 23 1.62 -15.11 2.35
N ALA A 24 0.96 -15.96 3.13
CA ALA A 24 0.39 -15.56 4.42
C ALA A 24 1.44 -14.98 5.38
N ASP A 25 2.63 -15.58 5.44
CA ASP A 25 3.69 -15.11 6.33
C ASP A 25 4.36 -13.85 5.80
N ALA A 26 4.56 -13.74 4.49
CA ALA A 26 5.03 -12.52 3.86
C ALA A 26 4.10 -11.32 4.15
N LEU A 27 2.78 -11.52 4.06
CA LEU A 27 1.79 -10.52 4.40
C LEU A 27 1.83 -10.12 5.88
N LYS A 28 2.02 -11.05 6.81
CA LYS A 28 2.17 -10.77 8.25
C LYS A 28 3.44 -9.94 8.51
N VAL A 29 4.56 -10.31 7.89
CA VAL A 29 5.82 -9.56 8.01
C VAL A 29 5.66 -8.15 7.44
N ALA A 30 5.06 -7.99 6.27
CA ALA A 30 4.80 -6.67 5.69
C ALA A 30 3.93 -5.80 6.62
N ASN A 31 2.90 -6.40 7.25
CA ASN A 31 2.05 -5.69 8.21
C ASN A 31 2.81 -5.23 9.45
N SER A 32 3.81 -5.98 9.92
CA SER A 32 4.62 -5.61 11.08
C SER A 32 5.45 -4.33 10.85
N GLY A 33 5.72 -4.00 9.60
CA GLY A 33 6.40 -2.76 9.21
C GLY A 33 5.54 -1.50 9.33
N PHE A 34 4.22 -1.64 9.49
CA PHE A 34 3.32 -0.51 9.65
C PHE A 34 3.17 -0.11 11.11
N ASN A 35 3.05 1.19 11.36
CA ASN A 35 2.69 1.66 12.70
C ASN A 35 1.23 1.27 13.01
N ALA A 36 1.03 0.57 14.13
CA ALA A 36 -0.29 0.11 14.54
C ALA A 36 -1.30 1.26 14.83
N LYS A 37 -0.80 2.45 15.14
CA LYS A 37 -1.63 3.64 15.41
C LYS A 37 -2.19 4.26 14.13
N ASP A 38 -1.53 4.06 13.00
CA ASP A 38 -1.97 4.60 11.72
C ASP A 38 -3.01 3.68 11.11
N LYS A 39 -4.25 4.13 11.06
CA LYS A 39 -5.37 3.36 10.50
C LYS A 39 -5.60 3.61 9.00
N LYS A 40 -4.80 4.47 8.37
CA LYS A 40 -5.01 4.92 7.00
C LYS A 40 -3.71 4.81 6.18
N TYR A 41 -3.85 4.68 4.86
CA TYR A 41 -2.76 4.68 3.88
C TYR A 41 -1.75 3.54 4.00
N LYS A 42 -2.21 2.37 4.42
CA LYS A 42 -1.39 1.18 4.41
C LYS A 42 -1.63 0.43 3.10
N ALA A 43 -0.60 0.30 2.29
CA ALA A 43 -0.66 -0.48 1.06
C ALA A 43 0.49 -1.49 1.04
N VAL A 44 0.19 -2.70 0.65
CA VAL A 44 1.17 -3.77 0.38
C VAL A 44 1.11 -4.07 -1.10
N VAL A 45 2.26 -4.12 -1.76
CA VAL A 45 2.39 -4.63 -3.13
C VAL A 45 3.06 -5.99 -3.04
N LEU A 46 2.31 -7.03 -3.35
CA LEU A 46 2.77 -8.41 -3.40
C LEU A 46 3.13 -8.77 -4.83
N ILE A 47 4.40 -9.14 -5.07
CA ILE A 47 4.91 -9.55 -6.39
C ILE A 47 5.31 -11.01 -6.29
N THR A 48 4.62 -11.89 -7.00
CA THR A 48 4.82 -13.35 -6.93
C THR A 48 4.23 -14.04 -8.16
N ASP A 49 4.59 -15.29 -8.39
CA ASP A 49 3.91 -16.18 -9.36
C ASP A 49 2.66 -16.86 -8.76
N GLY A 50 2.44 -16.72 -7.44
CA GLY A 50 1.28 -17.28 -6.77
C GLY A 50 1.32 -18.81 -6.63
N GLU A 51 2.48 -19.43 -6.70
CA GLU A 51 2.65 -20.87 -6.42
C GLU A 51 2.61 -21.17 -4.92
N ASP A 52 1.67 -20.56 -4.21
CA ASP A 52 1.34 -20.90 -2.83
C ASP A 52 -0.02 -21.61 -2.81
N HIS A 53 -0.08 -22.77 -2.22
CA HIS A 53 -1.32 -23.56 -2.11
C HIS A 53 -1.94 -23.42 -0.71
N ASP A 54 -1.59 -22.36 0.02
CA ASP A 54 -2.10 -22.14 1.37
C ASP A 54 -3.32 -21.22 1.39
N GLU A 55 -4.51 -21.78 1.65
CA GLU A 55 -5.75 -21.02 1.87
C GLU A 55 -5.63 -19.95 2.97
N GLN A 56 -4.57 -19.98 3.77
CA GLN A 56 -4.31 -18.97 4.80
C GLN A 56 -3.96 -17.60 4.21
N ALA A 57 -3.46 -17.52 2.98
CA ALA A 57 -3.14 -16.25 2.32
C ALA A 57 -4.38 -15.35 2.22
N ILE A 58 -5.51 -15.87 1.73
CA ILE A 58 -6.77 -15.13 1.61
C ILE A 58 -7.32 -14.74 2.98
N LYS A 59 -7.24 -15.63 3.97
CA LYS A 59 -7.68 -15.34 5.35
C LYS A 59 -6.85 -14.21 5.96
N THR A 60 -5.54 -14.26 5.79
CA THR A 60 -4.61 -13.22 6.26
C THR A 60 -4.91 -11.88 5.56
N ALA A 61 -5.12 -11.89 4.25
CA ALA A 61 -5.49 -10.69 3.49
C ALA A 61 -6.77 -10.03 4.04
N LYS A 62 -7.81 -10.80 4.34
CA LYS A 62 -9.05 -10.31 4.97
C LYS A 62 -8.79 -9.68 6.34
N GLN A 63 -7.93 -10.29 7.16
CA GLN A 63 -7.57 -9.74 8.46
C GLN A 63 -6.81 -8.41 8.34
N LEU A 64 -5.89 -8.30 7.37
CA LEU A 64 -5.17 -7.07 7.10
C LEU A 64 -6.09 -5.97 6.57
N ALA A 65 -7.04 -6.32 5.72
CA ALA A 65 -8.05 -5.39 5.21
C ALA A 65 -8.89 -4.79 6.35
N ALA A 66 -9.28 -5.60 7.34
CA ALA A 66 -9.99 -5.13 8.54
C ALA A 66 -9.15 -4.12 9.34
N ASN A 67 -7.82 -4.18 9.25
CA ASN A 67 -6.87 -3.24 9.87
C ASN A 67 -6.52 -2.05 8.94
N GLY A 68 -7.24 -1.89 7.84
CA GLY A 68 -7.06 -0.77 6.91
C GLY A 68 -5.90 -0.93 5.93
N VAL A 69 -5.39 -2.14 5.74
CA VAL A 69 -4.34 -2.44 4.74
C VAL A 69 -5.01 -2.82 3.42
N VAL A 70 -4.58 -2.19 2.33
CA VAL A 70 -4.95 -2.58 0.96
C VAL A 70 -3.82 -3.40 0.35
N ILE A 71 -4.14 -4.51 -0.31
CA ILE A 71 -3.14 -5.38 -0.92
C ILE A 71 -3.32 -5.37 -2.44
N TYR A 72 -2.27 -4.94 -3.14
CA TYR A 72 -2.15 -5.01 -4.59
C TYR A 72 -1.29 -6.22 -4.95
N THR A 73 -1.76 -7.07 -5.86
CA THR A 73 -1.02 -8.24 -6.29
C THR A 73 -0.54 -8.06 -7.73
N ILE A 74 0.73 -8.37 -7.96
CA ILE A 74 1.36 -8.38 -9.29
C ILE A 74 1.81 -9.80 -9.58
N GLY A 75 1.16 -10.43 -10.55
CA GLY A 75 1.49 -11.77 -10.98
C GLY A 75 2.66 -11.77 -11.98
N VAL A 76 3.71 -12.50 -11.66
CA VAL A 76 4.89 -12.67 -12.54
C VAL A 76 4.90 -14.07 -13.11
N GLY A 77 4.97 -14.19 -14.41
CA GLY A 77 4.99 -15.50 -15.07
C GLY A 77 3.86 -15.66 -16.08
N SER A 78 3.65 -16.91 -16.49
CA SER A 78 2.65 -17.26 -17.48
C SER A 78 1.73 -18.36 -16.96
N THR A 79 0.43 -18.23 -17.24
CA THR A 79 -0.59 -19.21 -16.84
C THR A 79 -0.38 -20.61 -17.46
N PRO A 80 0.07 -20.74 -18.73
CA PRO A 80 0.45 -22.03 -19.28
C PRO A 80 1.66 -22.66 -18.60
N GLY A 81 2.47 -21.84 -17.94
CA GLY A 81 3.70 -22.25 -17.28
C GLY A 81 4.94 -22.16 -18.16
N ALA A 82 6.09 -22.05 -17.51
CA ALA A 82 7.40 -22.03 -18.16
C ALA A 82 8.40 -22.86 -17.35
N PRO A 83 9.37 -23.54 -18.00
CA PRO A 83 10.43 -24.23 -17.29
C PRO A 83 11.32 -23.24 -16.54
N ILE A 84 11.67 -23.60 -15.31
CA ILE A 84 12.63 -22.81 -14.53
C ILE A 84 14.03 -23.10 -15.11
N LEU A 85 14.70 -22.06 -15.60
CA LEU A 85 16.05 -22.17 -16.15
C LEU A 85 17.09 -21.87 -15.09
N ASN A 86 18.19 -22.61 -15.10
CA ASN A 86 19.38 -22.27 -14.35
C ASN A 86 20.00 -20.99 -14.98
N PRO A 87 20.18 -19.89 -14.23
CA PRO A 87 20.66 -18.64 -14.80
C PRO A 87 22.11 -18.70 -15.32
N ILE A 88 22.89 -19.72 -14.88
CA ILE A 88 24.30 -19.88 -15.27
C ILE A 88 24.43 -20.80 -16.48
N THR A 89 23.70 -21.94 -16.49
CA THR A 89 23.87 -22.96 -17.55
C THR A 89 22.81 -22.85 -18.64
N GLY A 90 21.70 -22.13 -18.40
CA GLY A 90 20.55 -22.06 -19.32
C GLY A 90 19.73 -23.36 -19.41
N GLU A 91 20.11 -24.40 -18.66
CA GLU A 91 19.39 -25.66 -18.63
C GLU A 91 18.14 -25.62 -17.78
N SER A 92 17.12 -26.37 -18.17
CA SER A 92 15.90 -26.51 -17.38
C SER A 92 16.18 -27.24 -16.06
N ARG A 93 15.72 -26.65 -14.95
CA ARG A 93 15.78 -27.28 -13.62
C ARG A 93 14.95 -28.57 -13.62
N ARG A 94 15.49 -29.63 -13.02
CA ARG A 94 14.82 -30.93 -12.89
C ARG A 94 14.57 -31.25 -11.44
N ASP A 95 13.47 -31.96 -11.18
CA ASP A 95 13.14 -32.50 -9.86
C ASP A 95 13.99 -33.76 -9.55
N LEU A 96 13.78 -34.35 -8.38
CA LEU A 96 14.48 -35.59 -7.94
C LEU A 96 14.18 -36.81 -8.84
N HIS A 97 13.13 -36.75 -9.66
CA HIS A 97 12.72 -37.81 -10.57
C HIS A 97 13.18 -37.52 -12.01
N GLY A 98 13.90 -36.42 -12.25
CA GLY A 98 14.40 -36.02 -13.55
C GLY A 98 13.42 -35.27 -14.45
N ASN A 99 12.22 -34.95 -13.97
CA ASN A 99 11.22 -34.17 -14.70
C ASN A 99 11.59 -32.69 -14.69
N VAL A 100 11.26 -31.97 -15.78
CA VAL A 100 11.45 -30.53 -15.83
C VAL A 100 10.48 -29.84 -14.87
N VAL A 101 11.01 -28.97 -14.00
CA VAL A 101 10.20 -28.16 -13.11
C VAL A 101 9.60 -27.01 -13.89
N ILE A 102 8.28 -26.92 -13.88
CA ILE A 102 7.50 -25.89 -14.57
C ILE A 102 6.85 -25.01 -13.51
N SER A 103 7.17 -23.71 -13.52
CA SER A 103 6.47 -22.71 -12.70
C SER A 103 5.27 -22.15 -13.49
N ARG A 104 4.14 -21.97 -12.79
CA ARG A 104 2.88 -21.46 -13.36
C ARG A 104 2.34 -20.32 -12.54
N LEU A 105 1.88 -19.29 -13.23
CA LEU A 105 1.19 -18.19 -12.59
C LEU A 105 -0.20 -18.63 -12.13
N ASN A 106 -0.47 -18.48 -10.83
CA ASN A 106 -1.79 -18.70 -10.23
C ASN A 106 -2.57 -17.38 -10.12
N GLU A 107 -3.14 -16.95 -11.26
CA GLU A 107 -3.89 -15.68 -11.33
C GLU A 107 -5.11 -15.65 -10.42
N GLN A 108 -5.79 -16.79 -10.26
CA GLN A 108 -7.01 -16.85 -9.46
C GLN A 108 -6.71 -16.52 -8.00
N GLU A 109 -5.70 -17.14 -7.43
CA GLU A 109 -5.32 -16.91 -6.03
C GLU A 109 -4.89 -15.46 -5.78
N LEU A 110 -4.06 -14.89 -6.69
CA LEU A 110 -3.62 -13.51 -6.58
C LEU A 110 -4.78 -12.52 -6.71
N THR A 111 -5.74 -12.84 -7.56
CA THR A 111 -6.98 -12.06 -7.71
C THR A 111 -7.81 -12.11 -6.44
N ASP A 112 -7.98 -13.28 -5.85
CA ASP A 112 -8.75 -13.48 -4.62
C ASP A 112 -8.10 -12.77 -3.42
N ILE A 113 -6.77 -12.82 -3.30
CA ILE A 113 -6.02 -12.09 -2.27
C ILE A 113 -6.22 -10.57 -2.41
N ALA A 114 -6.07 -10.03 -3.63
CA ALA A 114 -6.25 -8.61 -3.88
C ALA A 114 -7.68 -8.16 -3.55
N HIS A 115 -8.70 -8.88 -4.03
CA HIS A 115 -10.10 -8.57 -3.77
C HIS A 115 -10.43 -8.67 -2.27
N ALA A 116 -9.88 -9.66 -1.58
CA ALA A 116 -10.08 -9.83 -0.13
C ALA A 116 -9.57 -8.63 0.68
N ALA A 117 -8.61 -7.88 0.14
CA ALA A 117 -8.00 -6.71 0.76
C ALA A 117 -8.27 -5.38 0.01
N ASN A 118 -9.39 -5.29 -0.73
CA ASN A 118 -9.84 -4.09 -1.43
C ASN A 118 -8.81 -3.52 -2.44
N GLY A 119 -7.88 -4.32 -2.92
CA GLY A 119 -6.90 -3.97 -3.93
C GLY A 119 -7.26 -4.49 -5.31
N ILE A 120 -6.27 -4.48 -6.20
CA ILE A 120 -6.39 -4.98 -7.57
C ILE A 120 -5.26 -5.94 -7.89
N TYR A 121 -5.56 -6.93 -8.74
CA TYR A 121 -4.59 -7.80 -9.37
C TYR A 121 -4.14 -7.21 -10.72
N GLN A 122 -2.86 -7.33 -11.03
CA GLN A 122 -2.30 -7.05 -12.35
C GLN A 122 -1.27 -8.11 -12.72
N GLN A 123 -1.34 -8.61 -13.96
CA GLN A 123 -0.27 -9.44 -14.50
C GLN A 123 0.85 -8.55 -15.03
N LEU A 124 2.10 -8.94 -14.77
CA LEU A 124 3.29 -8.22 -15.23
C LEU A 124 3.59 -8.57 -16.70
N ASN A 125 2.83 -7.98 -17.62
CA ASN A 125 3.09 -8.10 -19.06
C ASN A 125 3.93 -6.93 -19.57
N ASP A 126 3.69 -5.74 -19.03
CA ASP A 126 4.41 -4.51 -19.32
C ASP A 126 4.57 -3.69 -18.03
N THR A 127 5.81 -3.40 -17.68
CA THR A 127 6.15 -2.74 -16.42
C THR A 127 5.55 -1.33 -16.32
N GLU A 128 5.57 -0.57 -17.42
CA GLU A 128 5.06 0.81 -17.42
C GLU A 128 3.55 0.84 -17.17
N THR A 129 2.81 -0.02 -17.84
CA THR A 129 1.36 -0.16 -17.67
C THR A 129 1.00 -0.55 -16.23
N VAL A 130 1.71 -1.51 -15.64
CA VAL A 130 1.46 -1.97 -14.27
C VAL A 130 1.77 -0.85 -13.27
N VAL A 131 2.91 -0.17 -13.40
CA VAL A 131 3.29 0.94 -12.53
C VAL A 131 2.26 2.06 -12.60
N ASN A 132 1.80 2.44 -13.81
CA ASN A 132 0.80 3.48 -13.97
C ASN A 132 -0.53 3.11 -13.31
N LYS A 133 -0.99 1.86 -13.42
CA LYS A 133 -2.22 1.39 -12.78
C LYS A 133 -2.12 1.38 -11.26
N ILE A 134 -1.01 0.90 -10.70
CA ILE A 134 -0.79 0.88 -9.25
C ILE A 134 -0.68 2.31 -8.71
N THR A 135 0.04 3.20 -9.40
CA THR A 135 0.16 4.61 -9.01
C THR A 135 -1.20 5.33 -9.04
N ALA A 136 -2.01 5.08 -10.06
CA ALA A 136 -3.38 5.61 -10.12
C ALA A 136 -4.26 5.09 -8.97
N ALA A 137 -4.11 3.81 -8.60
CA ALA A 137 -4.81 3.23 -7.47
C ALA A 137 -4.38 3.87 -6.13
N PHE A 138 -3.09 4.18 -5.95
CA PHE A 138 -2.61 4.91 -4.77
C PHE A 138 -3.17 6.33 -4.70
N ALA A 139 -3.18 7.06 -5.81
CA ALA A 139 -3.79 8.39 -5.89
C ALA A 139 -5.28 8.35 -5.51
N GLY A 140 -5.99 7.30 -5.90
CA GLY A 140 -7.39 7.08 -5.51
C GLY A 140 -7.58 6.83 -4.01
N MET A 141 -6.60 6.24 -3.32
CA MET A 141 -6.62 6.08 -1.86
C MET A 141 -6.54 7.44 -1.14
N GLU A 142 -5.66 8.33 -1.58
CA GLU A 142 -5.52 9.67 -1.01
C GLU A 142 -6.80 10.50 -1.18
N GLN A 143 -7.43 10.47 -2.36
CA GLN A 143 -8.66 11.20 -2.63
C GLN A 143 -9.84 10.74 -1.78
N LYS A 144 -10.03 9.43 -1.57
CA LYS A 144 -11.07 8.89 -0.68
C LYS A 144 -10.96 9.39 0.74
N THR A 145 -9.75 9.71 1.19
CA THR A 145 -9.53 10.18 2.57
C THR A 145 -9.75 11.68 2.73
N ILE A 146 -9.48 12.47 1.72
CA ILE A 146 -9.80 13.91 1.72
C ILE A 146 -11.32 14.12 1.78
N GLN A 147 -12.09 13.21 1.18
CA GLN A 147 -13.56 13.20 1.26
C GLN A 147 -14.13 12.69 2.59
N ASP A 148 -13.30 12.07 3.45
CA ASP A 148 -13.74 11.66 4.78
C ASP A 148 -13.94 12.93 5.63
N ASN A 149 -15.18 13.37 5.73
CA ASN A 149 -15.72 14.63 6.27
C ASN A 149 -15.27 15.03 7.68
N ARG A 150 -14.32 14.34 8.27
CA ARG A 150 -13.75 14.71 9.59
C ARG A 150 -12.87 15.96 9.54
N LEU A 151 -12.31 16.31 8.38
CA LEU A 151 -11.58 17.56 8.20
C LEU A 151 -12.51 18.73 7.81
N LEU A 152 -13.69 18.45 7.27
CA LEU A 152 -14.69 19.47 6.93
C LEU A 152 -15.52 19.93 8.14
N ASN A 153 -15.47 19.22 9.26
CA ASN A 153 -16.14 19.61 10.49
C ASN A 153 -15.26 20.43 11.45
N TYR A 154 -14.25 21.10 10.93
CA TYR A 154 -13.57 22.13 11.72
C TYR A 154 -14.52 23.34 11.84
N ARG A 155 -15.34 23.36 12.90
CA ARG A 155 -16.11 24.55 13.28
C ARG A 155 -15.09 25.61 13.70
N SER A 156 -14.77 26.45 12.77
CA SER A 156 -13.89 27.58 12.98
C SER A 156 -14.64 28.62 13.79
N PHE A 157 -14.26 28.80 15.03
CA PHE A 157 -14.81 29.78 15.95
C PHE A 157 -14.20 31.18 15.76
N PHE A 158 -13.36 31.39 14.75
CA PHE A 158 -12.69 32.68 14.54
C PHE A 158 -13.68 33.84 14.37
N GLN A 159 -14.87 33.56 13.87
CA GLN A 159 -15.92 34.56 13.66
C GLN A 159 -16.33 35.25 14.97
N TRP A 160 -16.39 34.52 16.07
CA TRP A 160 -16.71 35.09 17.39
C TRP A 160 -15.59 36.01 17.90
N PHE A 161 -14.35 35.65 17.68
CA PHE A 161 -13.20 36.49 18.02
C PHE A 161 -13.16 37.76 17.16
N LEU A 162 -13.56 37.66 15.88
CA LEU A 162 -13.62 38.78 14.96
C LEU A 162 -14.73 39.77 15.35
N VAL A 163 -15.89 39.27 15.77
CA VAL A 163 -16.99 40.12 16.32
C VAL A 163 -16.55 40.85 17.60
N LEU A 164 -15.84 40.16 18.50
CA LEU A 164 -15.34 40.75 19.74
C LEU A 164 -14.28 41.82 19.46
N ALA A 165 -13.37 41.61 18.55
CA ALA A 165 -12.38 42.57 18.10
C ALA A 165 -13.03 43.82 17.47
N PHE A 166 -14.04 43.60 16.62
CA PHE A 166 -14.78 44.71 16.01
C PHE A 166 -15.58 45.51 17.01
N ALA A 167 -16.21 44.87 18.00
CA ALA A 167 -16.91 45.54 19.10
C ALA A 167 -15.94 46.37 19.98
N GLY A 168 -14.72 45.88 20.21
CA GLY A 168 -13.68 46.61 20.91
C GLY A 168 -13.23 47.88 20.15
N LEU A 169 -12.97 47.74 18.86
CA LEU A 169 -12.60 48.89 17.99
C LEU A 169 -13.70 49.94 17.89
N THR A 170 -14.97 49.53 17.77
CA THR A 170 -16.08 50.47 17.74
C THR A 170 -16.31 51.13 19.13
N GLY A 171 -16.10 50.41 20.23
CA GLY A 171 -16.14 50.95 21.57
C GLY A 171 -15.09 52.03 21.82
N GLU A 172 -13.88 51.85 21.29
CA GLU A 172 -12.81 52.85 21.39
C GLU A 172 -13.16 54.20 20.71
N LEU A 173 -13.90 54.16 19.59
CA LEU A 173 -14.40 55.37 18.91
C LEU A 173 -15.38 56.18 19.76
N PHE A 174 -16.07 55.57 20.72
CA PHE A 174 -17.01 56.25 21.60
C PHE A 174 -16.38 56.75 22.92
N ILE A 175 -15.14 56.33 23.21
CA ILE A 175 -14.40 56.82 24.37
C ILE A 175 -13.73 58.15 24.01
N SER A 176 -14.35 59.24 24.40
CA SER A 176 -13.81 60.57 24.19
C SER A 176 -12.52 60.79 24.99
N GLU A 177 -11.40 61.02 24.30
CA GLU A 177 -10.12 61.39 24.91
C GLU A 177 -10.28 62.77 25.59
N LYS A 178 -10.45 62.76 26.93
CA LYS A 178 -10.29 64.00 27.71
C LYS A 178 -8.81 64.37 27.72
N LYS A 179 -8.38 65.21 26.79
CA LYS A 179 -7.07 65.83 26.81
C LYS A 179 -6.88 66.58 28.13
N LYS A 180 -6.08 66.04 29.02
CA LYS A 180 -5.60 66.72 30.20
C LYS A 180 -4.49 67.67 29.78
N ILE A 181 -4.87 68.92 29.51
CA ILE A 181 -3.92 70.04 29.32
C ILE A 181 -3.33 70.37 30.69
N ARG A 182 -2.03 70.27 30.75
CA ARG A 182 -1.20 70.71 31.90
C ARG A 182 -0.31 71.83 31.37
#